data_ed9c4fcbcc85bff56290273416a58cb1
#
_entry.id   ed9c4fcbcc85bff56290273416a58cb1
#
_cell.length_a   1.000
_cell.length_b   1.000
_cell.length_c   1.000
_cell.angle_alpha   90.00
_cell.angle_beta   90.00
_cell.angle_gamma   90.00
#
_symmetry.space_group_name_H-M   'P 1'
#
loop_
_entity.id
_entity.type
_entity.pdbx_description
1 polymer ?
#
loop_
_entity_poly.entity_id
_entity_poly.type
_entity_poly.pdbx_seq_one_letter_code
_entity_poly.pdbx_strand_id
1 'polypeptide(L)'
;MKKKLFTFLMTLILLTGSGTWAQAQTKGTHTFRLGDNQFWLDDKPFQIISGEIHPSRIPAEYWKQRIQMIKAMGCNTVACYIMWNYHESEPGVFDFQTGNKNLEKFIQTVQDEGMFLLFRPGPYSYVGS
;
A
#
# COMPACT_ATOMS: atom_id res chain seq x y z
N MET A 1 -29.52 -38.96 -35.16
CA MET A 1 -28.49 -37.98 -35.54
C MET A 1 -28.56 -36.64 -34.79
N LYS A 2 -29.74 -36.11 -34.44
CA LYS A 2 -29.90 -34.83 -33.73
C LYS A 2 -29.33 -34.77 -32.30
N LYS A 3 -29.37 -35.89 -31.56
CA LYS A 3 -28.85 -35.94 -30.17
C LYS A 3 -27.32 -35.89 -30.06
N LYS A 4 -26.58 -36.46 -31.05
CA LYS A 4 -25.13 -36.46 -31.07
C LYS A 4 -24.55 -35.08 -31.44
N LEU A 5 -25.28 -34.30 -32.23
CA LEU A 5 -24.88 -32.94 -32.62
C LEU A 5 -25.04 -31.97 -31.45
N PHE A 6 -26.09 -32.14 -30.64
CA PHE A 6 -26.33 -31.30 -29.44
C PHE A 6 -25.28 -31.53 -28.35
N THR A 7 -24.84 -32.78 -28.14
CA THR A 7 -23.80 -33.13 -27.18
C THR A 7 -22.43 -32.57 -27.61
N PHE A 8 -22.14 -32.56 -28.92
CA PHE A 8 -20.90 -32.00 -29.45
C PHE A 8 -20.85 -30.47 -29.36
N LEU A 9 -21.99 -29.81 -29.53
CA LEU A 9 -22.10 -28.35 -29.38
C LEU A 9 -21.94 -27.89 -27.92
N MET A 10 -22.49 -28.70 -27.00
CA MET A 10 -22.38 -28.40 -25.57
C MET A 10 -20.97 -28.64 -25.01
N THR A 11 -20.22 -29.62 -25.53
CA THR A 11 -18.80 -29.81 -25.16
C THR A 11 -17.89 -28.74 -25.72
N LEU A 12 -18.20 -28.16 -26.87
CA LEU A 12 -17.42 -27.09 -27.46
C LEU A 12 -17.56 -25.76 -26.67
N ILE A 13 -18.74 -25.51 -26.07
CA ILE A 13 -19.00 -24.31 -25.24
C ILE A 13 -18.28 -24.40 -23.89
N LEU A 14 -18.08 -25.62 -23.35
CA LEU A 14 -17.37 -25.83 -22.09
C LEU A 14 -15.83 -25.66 -22.20
N LEU A 15 -15.27 -25.73 -23.40
CA LEU A 15 -13.82 -25.56 -23.64
C LEU A 15 -13.38 -24.10 -23.84
N THR A 16 -14.31 -23.15 -24.00
CA THR A 16 -13.97 -21.74 -24.21
C THR A 16 -14.12 -20.87 -22.95
N GLY A 17 -14.51 -21.48 -21.80
CA GLY A 17 -14.87 -20.77 -20.57
C GLY A 17 -13.76 -20.60 -19.52
N SER A 18 -12.54 -21.10 -19.74
CA SER A 18 -11.46 -20.98 -18.74
C SER A 18 -10.37 -19.98 -19.14
N GLY A 19 -10.79 -18.86 -19.71
CA GLY A 19 -9.94 -17.69 -19.77
C GLY A 19 -9.81 -17.10 -18.36
N THR A 20 -8.90 -17.59 -17.55
CA THR A 20 -8.44 -16.88 -16.36
C THR A 20 -7.83 -15.58 -16.84
N TRP A 21 -8.57 -14.49 -16.69
CA TRP A 21 -8.04 -13.16 -16.79
C TRP A 21 -7.11 -12.95 -15.57
N ALA A 22 -5.90 -13.51 -15.65
CA ALA A 22 -4.83 -13.05 -14.82
C ALA A 22 -4.57 -11.60 -15.26
N GLN A 23 -5.21 -10.65 -14.60
CA GLN A 23 -4.75 -9.28 -14.65
C GLN A 23 -3.34 -9.29 -14.08
N ALA A 24 -2.35 -9.36 -14.97
CA ALA A 24 -1.01 -8.97 -14.64
C ALA A 24 -1.13 -7.51 -14.19
N GLN A 25 -1.09 -7.28 -12.88
CA GLN A 25 -0.81 -5.96 -12.35
C GLN A 25 0.57 -5.60 -12.92
N THR A 26 0.57 -4.82 -13.99
CA THR A 26 1.77 -4.14 -14.43
C THR A 26 2.13 -3.24 -13.27
N LYS A 27 3.11 -3.67 -12.50
CA LYS A 27 3.75 -2.88 -11.46
C LYS A 27 4.39 -1.70 -12.21
N GLY A 28 3.65 -0.61 -12.32
CA GLY A 28 4.12 0.61 -12.96
C GLY A 28 5.38 1.05 -12.23
N THR A 29 6.49 1.07 -12.91
CA THR A 29 7.73 1.65 -12.41
C THR A 29 7.55 3.14 -12.44
N HIS A 30 7.27 3.75 -11.28
CA HIS A 30 7.29 5.20 -11.14
C HIS A 30 8.73 5.70 -11.09
N THR A 31 8.98 6.83 -11.72
CA THR A 31 10.26 7.54 -11.64
C THR A 31 10.11 8.72 -10.70
N PHE A 32 10.99 8.80 -9.70
CA PHE A 32 11.05 9.93 -8.79
C PHE A 32 12.43 10.55 -8.84
N ARG A 33 12.50 11.86 -9.06
CA ARG A 33 13.77 12.61 -9.13
C ARG A 33 13.66 13.97 -8.51
N LEU A 34 14.79 14.50 -8.09
CA LEU A 34 14.98 15.89 -7.67
C LEU A 34 15.64 16.65 -8.80
N GLY A 35 15.14 17.83 -9.13
CA GLY A 35 15.71 18.71 -10.16
C GLY A 35 14.95 20.04 -10.22
N ASP A 36 15.61 21.08 -10.68
CA ASP A 36 15.01 22.42 -10.85
C ASP A 36 14.34 22.96 -9.56
N ASN A 37 14.95 22.67 -8.40
CA ASN A 37 14.46 23.01 -7.07
C ASN A 37 13.08 22.44 -6.72
N GLN A 38 12.68 21.35 -7.34
CA GLN A 38 11.41 20.66 -7.07
C GLN A 38 11.53 19.15 -7.22
N PHE A 39 10.52 18.43 -6.72
CA PHE A 39 10.36 17.00 -6.98
C PHE A 39 9.64 16.77 -8.30
N TRP A 40 10.01 15.68 -8.97
CA TRP A 40 9.39 15.21 -10.18
C TRP A 40 8.94 13.76 -9.98
N LEU A 41 7.69 13.48 -10.31
CA LEU A 41 7.13 12.14 -10.35
C LEU A 41 6.62 11.88 -11.77
N ASP A 42 7.16 10.85 -12.42
CA ASP A 42 6.82 10.51 -13.82
C ASP A 42 6.88 11.72 -14.75
N ASP A 43 8.00 12.46 -14.66
CA ASP A 43 8.29 13.67 -15.43
C ASP A 43 7.28 14.83 -15.25
N LYS A 44 6.49 14.79 -14.18
CA LYS A 44 5.59 15.89 -13.79
C LYS A 44 6.06 16.52 -12.49
N PRO A 45 5.95 17.85 -12.33
CA PRO A 45 6.19 18.50 -11.05
C PRO A 45 5.33 17.86 -9.96
N PHE A 46 5.96 17.52 -8.83
CA PHE A 46 5.29 16.85 -7.73
C PHE A 46 5.57 17.59 -6.41
N GLN A 47 4.51 17.99 -5.73
CA GLN A 47 4.60 18.58 -4.40
C GLN A 47 4.15 17.56 -3.37
N ILE A 48 4.99 17.30 -2.36
CA ILE A 48 4.63 16.45 -1.22
C ILE A 48 3.82 17.30 -0.23
N ILE A 49 2.56 16.91 -0.02
CA ILE A 49 1.68 17.47 1.01
C ILE A 49 1.31 16.32 1.92
N SER A 50 1.89 16.28 3.13
CA SER A 50 1.75 15.11 4.00
C SER A 50 1.01 15.40 5.29
N GLY A 51 0.23 14.42 5.72
CA GLY A 51 -0.28 14.29 7.08
C GLY A 51 0.51 13.22 7.83
N GLU A 52 0.85 13.46 9.09
CA GLU A 52 1.64 12.53 9.89
C GLU A 52 0.76 11.67 10.78
N ILE A 53 0.98 10.33 10.71
CA ILE A 53 0.42 9.35 11.63
C ILE A 53 1.45 8.28 11.99
N HIS A 54 1.41 7.82 13.23
CA HIS A 54 2.29 6.75 13.70
C HIS A 54 1.47 5.48 13.91
N PRO A 55 1.71 4.41 13.13
CA PRO A 55 0.94 3.17 13.24
C PRO A 55 0.98 2.56 14.65
N SER A 56 2.09 2.71 15.36
CA SER A 56 2.23 2.21 16.74
C SER A 56 1.28 2.88 17.75
N ARG A 57 0.79 4.09 17.47
CA ARG A 57 -0.07 4.88 18.38
C ARG A 57 -1.55 4.80 18.04
N ILE A 58 -1.91 4.13 16.95
CA ILE A 58 -3.29 4.05 16.46
C ILE A 58 -3.64 2.58 16.28
N PRO A 59 -4.72 2.08 16.89
CA PRO A 59 -5.18 0.72 16.66
C PRO A 59 -5.36 0.43 15.17
N ALA A 60 -4.91 -0.75 14.72
CA ALA A 60 -4.81 -1.09 13.29
C ALA A 60 -6.15 -1.03 12.55
N GLU A 61 -7.27 -1.24 13.27
CA GLU A 61 -8.62 -1.11 12.72
C GLU A 61 -9.01 0.31 12.32
N TYR A 62 -8.31 1.34 12.87
CA TYR A 62 -8.56 2.74 12.55
C TYR A 62 -7.62 3.33 11.50
N TRP A 63 -6.58 2.60 11.07
CA TRP A 63 -5.59 3.13 10.12
C TRP A 63 -6.25 3.63 8.83
N LYS A 64 -7.11 2.82 8.24
CA LYS A 64 -7.82 3.19 7.01
C LYS A 64 -8.58 4.50 7.17
N GLN A 65 -9.38 4.62 8.24
CA GLN A 65 -10.16 5.82 8.51
C GLN A 65 -9.26 7.06 8.66
N ARG A 66 -8.15 6.94 9.39
CA ARG A 66 -7.21 8.06 9.59
C ARG A 66 -6.53 8.48 8.31
N ILE A 67 -6.14 7.53 7.47
CA ILE A 67 -5.56 7.79 6.16
C ILE A 67 -6.58 8.51 5.26
N GLN A 68 -7.83 8.07 5.27
CA GLN A 68 -8.90 8.74 4.53
C GLN A 68 -9.15 10.19 5.00
N MET A 69 -9.03 10.44 6.30
CA MET A 69 -9.12 11.82 6.84
C MET A 69 -7.97 12.69 6.34
N ILE A 70 -6.73 12.18 6.33
CA ILE A 70 -5.56 12.87 5.77
C ILE A 70 -5.79 13.19 4.29
N LYS A 71 -6.29 12.22 3.51
CA LYS A 71 -6.63 12.41 2.10
C LYS A 71 -7.71 13.47 1.91
N ALA A 72 -8.75 13.47 2.74
CA ALA A 72 -9.83 14.46 2.69
C ALA A 72 -9.36 15.89 3.02
N MET A 73 -8.26 16.03 3.76
CA MET A 73 -7.61 17.33 4.02
C MET A 73 -6.78 17.83 2.82
N GLY A 74 -6.74 17.10 1.70
CA GLY A 74 -5.99 17.47 0.51
C GLY A 74 -4.54 16.99 0.50
N CYS A 75 -4.12 16.15 1.45
CA CYS A 75 -2.80 15.53 1.45
C CYS A 75 -2.72 14.42 0.40
N ASN A 76 -1.55 14.25 -0.19
CA ASN A 76 -1.23 13.17 -1.12
C ASN A 76 -0.30 12.11 -0.53
N THR A 77 0.25 12.39 0.65
CA THR A 77 1.29 11.58 1.30
C THR A 77 0.96 11.37 2.77
N VAL A 78 1.17 10.16 3.25
CA VAL A 78 1.20 9.83 4.68
C VAL A 78 2.64 9.82 5.13
N ALA A 79 2.98 10.61 6.15
CA ALA A 79 4.27 10.56 6.80
C ALA A 79 4.18 9.73 8.08
N CYS A 80 5.14 8.84 8.33
CA CYS A 80 5.18 8.07 9.56
C CYS A 80 6.60 7.80 10.07
N TYR A 81 6.75 7.79 11.39
CA TYR A 81 7.90 7.21 12.07
C TYR A 81 7.65 5.76 12.39
N ILE A 82 8.70 4.95 12.25
CA ILE A 82 8.74 3.61 12.78
C ILE A 82 9.57 3.64 14.04
N MET A 83 8.89 3.45 15.16
CA MET A 83 9.52 3.47 16.48
C MET A 83 10.26 2.15 16.68
N TRP A 84 11.58 2.18 16.62
CA TRP A 84 12.42 0.98 16.65
C TRP A 84 12.16 0.14 17.89
N ASN A 85 12.19 0.76 19.08
CA ASN A 85 11.93 0.11 20.35
C ASN A 85 10.56 -0.57 20.46
N TYR A 86 9.60 -0.14 19.64
CA TYR A 86 8.28 -0.78 19.60
C TYR A 86 8.31 -2.09 18.82
N HIS A 87 9.16 -2.18 17.80
CA HIS A 87 9.31 -3.36 16.96
C HIS A 87 10.38 -4.31 17.49
N GLU A 88 11.43 -3.80 18.13
CA GLU A 88 12.47 -4.54 18.81
C GLU A 88 12.30 -4.37 20.32
N SER A 89 11.42 -5.16 20.92
CA SER A 89 11.14 -5.11 22.37
C SER A 89 12.25 -5.70 23.23
N GLU A 90 13.03 -6.61 22.66
CA GLU A 90 14.22 -7.20 23.23
C GLU A 90 15.34 -7.21 22.17
N PRO A 91 16.62 -7.05 22.54
CA PRO A 91 17.71 -7.01 21.59
C PRO A 91 17.71 -8.21 20.62
N GLY A 92 17.59 -7.92 19.32
CA GLY A 92 17.57 -8.91 18.25
C GLY A 92 16.23 -9.61 18.03
N VAL A 93 15.19 -9.30 18.81
CA VAL A 93 13.85 -9.87 18.64
C VAL A 93 12.93 -8.86 17.98
N PHE A 94 12.63 -9.09 16.70
CA PHE A 94 11.83 -8.18 15.88
C PHE A 94 10.42 -8.71 15.67
N ASP A 95 9.44 -7.81 15.79
CA ASP A 95 8.04 -8.07 15.45
C ASP A 95 7.52 -6.98 14.51
N PHE A 96 7.24 -7.36 13.27
CA PHE A 96 6.64 -6.50 12.24
C PHE A 96 5.29 -7.02 11.75
N GLN A 97 4.66 -7.95 12.48
CA GLN A 97 3.46 -8.65 12.03
C GLN A 97 2.27 -8.57 12.99
N THR A 98 2.53 -8.38 14.29
CA THR A 98 1.46 -8.48 15.31
C THR A 98 0.74 -7.15 15.50
N GLY A 99 -0.60 -7.14 15.33
CA GLY A 99 -1.44 -5.98 15.64
C GLY A 99 -0.95 -4.67 15.01
N ASN A 100 -0.68 -3.66 15.83
CA ASN A 100 -0.19 -2.35 15.38
C ASN A 100 1.29 -2.38 14.91
N LYS A 101 2.00 -3.47 15.13
CA LYS A 101 3.35 -3.69 14.62
C LYS A 101 3.36 -4.16 13.17
N ASN A 102 2.20 -4.51 12.60
CA ASN A 102 2.11 -5.02 11.23
C ASN A 102 2.32 -3.89 10.21
N LEU A 103 3.60 -3.65 9.89
CA LEU A 103 4.00 -2.61 8.95
C LEU A 103 3.56 -2.90 7.51
N GLU A 104 3.60 -4.16 7.10
CA GLU A 104 3.13 -4.55 5.76
C GLU A 104 1.66 -4.18 5.56
N LYS A 105 0.81 -4.52 6.53
CA LYS A 105 -0.61 -4.14 6.50
C LYS A 105 -0.80 -2.62 6.48
N PHE A 106 0.01 -1.87 7.23
CA PHE A 106 -0.06 -0.41 7.23
C PHE A 106 0.31 0.17 5.87
N ILE A 107 1.43 -0.27 5.28
CA ILE A 107 1.90 0.16 3.96
C ILE A 107 0.85 -0.16 2.90
N GLN A 108 0.30 -1.39 2.92
CA GLN A 108 -0.76 -1.79 2.00
C GLN A 108 -2.01 -0.91 2.16
N THR A 109 -2.39 -0.56 3.38
CA THR A 109 -3.55 0.30 3.63
C THR A 109 -3.35 1.70 3.04
N VAL A 110 -2.14 2.28 3.14
CA VAL A 110 -1.81 3.58 2.51
C VAL A 110 -1.88 3.47 0.99
N GLN A 111 -1.35 2.39 0.42
CA GLN A 111 -1.36 2.13 -1.02
C GLN A 111 -2.77 1.94 -1.56
N ASP A 112 -3.62 1.18 -0.87
CA ASP A 112 -5.02 0.93 -1.24
C ASP A 112 -5.85 2.21 -1.28
N GLU A 113 -5.52 3.18 -0.44
CA GLU A 113 -6.13 4.52 -0.46
C GLU A 113 -5.53 5.44 -1.55
N GLY A 114 -4.57 4.95 -2.33
CA GLY A 114 -3.93 5.68 -3.43
C GLY A 114 -3.07 6.85 -2.94
N MET A 115 -2.45 6.73 -1.77
CA MET A 115 -1.57 7.74 -1.19
C MET A 115 -0.11 7.30 -1.23
N PHE A 116 0.79 8.27 -1.29
CA PHE A 116 2.23 8.03 -1.12
C PHE A 116 2.58 7.87 0.35
N LEU A 117 3.70 7.21 0.62
CA LEU A 117 4.20 7.01 1.97
C LEU A 117 5.60 7.61 2.13
N LEU A 118 5.73 8.56 3.05
CA LEU A 118 7.01 9.05 3.53
C LEU A 118 7.39 8.25 4.77
N PHE A 119 8.16 7.19 4.54
CA PHE A 119 8.54 6.24 5.57
C PHE A 119 9.87 6.62 6.19
N ARG A 120 9.88 6.81 7.51
CA ARG A 120 11.07 7.20 8.27
C ARG A 120 11.44 6.10 9.27
N PRO A 121 12.17 5.06 8.84
CA PRO A 121 12.74 4.08 9.74
C PRO A 121 13.97 4.67 10.41
N GLY A 122 14.08 4.56 11.70
CA GLY A 122 15.28 5.03 12.37
C GLY A 122 15.39 4.53 13.79
N PRO A 123 16.64 4.34 14.29
CA PRO A 123 16.87 3.95 15.68
C PRO A 123 16.53 5.10 16.64
N TYR A 124 16.48 6.34 16.15
CA TYR A 124 16.13 7.51 16.93
C TYR A 124 14.79 8.07 16.49
N SER A 125 13.78 7.95 17.33
CA SER A 125 12.55 8.70 17.20
C SER A 125 12.65 9.94 18.08
N TYR A 126 12.93 11.09 17.49
CA TYR A 126 12.72 12.37 18.15
C TYR A 126 11.22 12.70 18.04
N VAL A 127 10.43 11.93 18.74
CA VAL A 127 9.02 12.28 18.93
C VAL A 127 9.00 12.93 20.30
N GLY A 128 8.85 14.23 20.32
CA GLY A 128 8.81 15.02 21.55
C GLY A 128 7.94 14.34 22.61
N SER A 129 8.55 14.17 23.75
CA SER A 129 7.87 13.80 24.99
C SER A 129 6.79 14.82 25.34
#